data_440968a06bc949be4981589f3febdf5d
#
_entry.id   440968a06bc949be4981589f3febdf5d
#
_cell.length_a   1.000
_cell.length_b   1.000
_cell.length_c   1.000
_cell.angle_alpha   90.00
_cell.angle_beta   90.00
_cell.angle_gamma   90.00
#
_symmetry.space_group_name_H-M   'P 1'
#
loop_
_entity.id
_entity.type
_entity.pdbx_description
1 polymer ?
#
loop_
_entity_poly.entity_id
_entity_poly.type
_entity_poly.pdbx_seq_one_letter_code
_entity_poly.pdbx_strand_id
1 'polypeptide(L)'
;MKVRPDLIYGVVTGFGERGPYAHLPGYEGVVAAKSGRMLGFEGVADRGGPNYSALQVGTHATSQSLAASVIAALDSRERTGNGAQFETSMLRGMMPYEMGIMSMEQLQDRGVLERPKVARDRSRSMPTLNYHPVRTKDGHWLQLGNLLPHLLDNFLNTSGFEEILAQEQFGSPVPTW
;
A
#
# COMPACT_ATOMS: atom_id res chain seq x y z
N MET A 1 32.78 13.55 -6.55
CA MET A 1 32.54 14.98 -6.76
C MET A 1 33.78 15.88 -6.65
N LYS A 2 34.97 15.32 -6.76
CA LYS A 2 36.22 16.14 -6.71
C LYS A 2 36.37 17.10 -7.90
N VAL A 3 35.76 16.79 -9.05
CA VAL A 3 35.89 17.60 -10.29
C VAL A 3 34.80 18.67 -10.41
N ARG A 4 33.60 18.38 -9.89
CA ARG A 4 32.43 19.28 -9.92
C ARG A 4 31.77 19.28 -8.54
N PRO A 5 32.22 20.12 -7.61
CA PRO A 5 31.69 20.17 -6.26
C PRO A 5 30.22 20.65 -6.21
N ASP A 6 29.78 21.34 -7.23
CA ASP A 6 28.40 21.85 -7.40
C ASP A 6 27.45 20.87 -8.10
N LEU A 7 27.93 19.67 -8.47
CA LEU A 7 27.12 18.67 -9.14
C LEU A 7 26.04 18.10 -8.23
N ILE A 8 24.81 18.07 -8.72
CA ILE A 8 23.72 17.33 -8.13
C ILE A 8 23.61 15.98 -8.85
N TYR A 9 23.80 14.88 -8.10
CA TYR A 9 23.82 13.53 -8.63
C TYR A 9 22.83 12.65 -7.88
N GLY A 10 21.78 12.21 -8.57
CA GLY A 10 20.75 11.32 -8.04
C GLY A 10 20.80 9.94 -8.70
N VAL A 11 20.70 8.88 -7.91
CA VAL A 11 20.64 7.50 -8.38
C VAL A 11 19.28 6.90 -8.03
N VAL A 12 18.66 6.24 -9.00
CA VAL A 12 17.43 5.46 -8.81
C VAL A 12 17.71 4.01 -9.18
N THR A 13 17.40 3.12 -8.26
CA THR A 13 17.55 1.67 -8.44
C THR A 13 16.25 0.96 -8.12
N GLY A 14 16.17 -0.35 -8.39
CA GLY A 14 15.02 -1.16 -7.94
C GLY A 14 15.02 -1.37 -6.43
N PHE A 15 16.18 -1.69 -5.85
CA PHE A 15 16.30 -2.20 -4.48
C PHE A 15 17.36 -1.49 -3.62
N GLY A 16 18.05 -0.49 -4.16
CA GLY A 16 19.23 0.12 -3.55
C GLY A 16 20.53 -0.43 -4.13
N GLU A 17 21.62 0.31 -3.99
CA GLU A 17 22.96 -0.10 -4.44
C GLU A 17 23.59 -1.16 -3.54
N ARG A 18 23.04 -1.36 -2.34
CA ARG A 18 23.56 -2.29 -1.31
C ARG A 18 22.43 -3.17 -0.79
N GLY A 19 22.81 -4.34 -0.29
CA GLY A 19 21.87 -5.29 0.31
C GLY A 19 21.62 -6.53 -0.56
N PRO A 20 20.83 -7.47 -0.06
CA PRO A 20 20.66 -8.79 -0.67
C PRO A 20 19.98 -8.76 -2.04
N TYR A 21 19.23 -7.69 -2.33
CA TYR A 21 18.48 -7.55 -3.59
C TYR A 21 19.08 -6.55 -4.56
N ALA A 22 20.25 -5.96 -4.27
CA ALA A 22 20.89 -4.95 -5.12
C ALA A 22 21.17 -5.45 -6.55
N HIS A 23 21.35 -6.77 -6.72
CA HIS A 23 21.59 -7.41 -8.01
C HIS A 23 20.32 -7.68 -8.83
N LEU A 24 19.13 -7.52 -8.25
CA LEU A 24 17.89 -7.78 -8.95
C LEU A 24 17.51 -6.64 -9.90
N PRO A 25 16.88 -6.94 -11.03
CA PRO A 25 16.45 -5.92 -11.97
C PRO A 25 15.33 -5.05 -11.36
N GLY A 26 15.45 -3.73 -11.57
CA GLY A 26 14.51 -2.73 -11.07
C GLY A 26 13.25 -2.58 -11.93
N TYR A 27 12.60 -3.68 -12.29
CA TYR A 27 11.30 -3.64 -12.95
C TYR A 27 10.16 -3.57 -11.93
N GLU A 28 9.13 -2.80 -12.23
CA GLU A 28 7.96 -2.61 -11.35
C GLU A 28 7.40 -3.93 -10.82
N GLY A 29 7.18 -4.91 -11.69
CA GLY A 29 6.66 -6.22 -11.30
C GLY A 29 7.57 -6.99 -10.35
N VAL A 30 8.89 -6.91 -10.53
CA VAL A 30 9.86 -7.57 -9.64
C VAL A 30 9.87 -6.91 -8.26
N VAL A 31 9.86 -5.58 -8.23
CA VAL A 31 9.82 -4.82 -6.97
C VAL A 31 8.48 -5.02 -6.25
N ALA A 32 7.36 -4.98 -6.98
CA ALA A 32 6.04 -5.22 -6.42
C ALA A 32 5.90 -6.63 -5.82
N ALA A 33 6.48 -7.65 -6.47
CA ALA A 33 6.49 -9.01 -5.92
C ALA A 33 7.31 -9.09 -4.63
N LYS A 34 8.50 -8.48 -4.60
CA LYS A 34 9.41 -8.50 -3.45
C LYS A 34 8.92 -7.64 -2.27
N SER A 35 8.17 -6.57 -2.54
CA SER A 35 7.59 -5.73 -1.48
C SER A 35 6.38 -6.35 -0.79
N GLY A 36 5.83 -7.45 -1.30
CA GLY A 36 4.57 -8.02 -0.81
C GLY A 36 3.30 -7.39 -1.39
N ARG A 37 3.43 -6.32 -2.18
CA ARG A 37 2.29 -5.60 -2.77
C ARG A 37 1.32 -6.50 -3.52
N MET A 38 1.84 -7.47 -4.29
CA MET A 38 0.99 -8.37 -5.06
C MET A 38 0.10 -9.25 -4.17
N LEU A 39 0.55 -9.58 -2.95
CA LEU A 39 -0.24 -10.31 -1.96
C LEU A 39 -1.30 -9.40 -1.32
N GLY A 40 -1.02 -8.10 -1.18
CA GLY A 40 -1.98 -7.12 -0.67
C GLY A 40 -3.23 -6.98 -1.54
N PHE A 41 -3.16 -7.36 -2.81
CA PHE A 41 -4.29 -7.36 -3.74
C PHE A 41 -4.88 -8.76 -3.99
N GLU A 42 -4.50 -9.76 -3.19
CA GLU A 42 -5.12 -11.08 -3.25
C GLU A 42 -6.62 -10.95 -2.96
N GLY A 43 -7.44 -11.61 -3.78
CA GLY A 43 -8.90 -11.55 -3.69
C GLY A 43 -9.58 -10.39 -4.45
N VAL A 44 -8.81 -9.49 -5.06
CA VAL A 44 -9.37 -8.43 -5.93
C VAL A 44 -9.77 -8.97 -7.32
N ALA A 45 -9.17 -10.07 -7.74
CA ALA A 45 -9.55 -10.77 -8.97
C ALA A 45 -10.20 -12.13 -8.63
N ASP A 46 -11.03 -12.64 -9.54
CA ASP A 46 -11.68 -13.96 -9.43
C ASP A 46 -10.69 -15.13 -9.60
N ARG A 47 -9.54 -14.99 -8.99
CA ARG A 47 -8.50 -16.04 -8.92
C ARG A 47 -7.72 -15.92 -7.63
N GLY A 48 -7.31 -17.04 -7.09
CA GLY A 48 -6.41 -17.06 -5.94
C GLY A 48 -5.00 -16.59 -6.29
N GLY A 49 -4.28 -16.14 -5.27
CA GLY A 49 -2.87 -15.79 -5.32
C GLY A 49 -2.58 -14.33 -5.63
N PRO A 50 -1.30 -14.01 -5.85
CA PRO A 50 -0.82 -12.64 -6.03
C PRO A 50 -1.44 -11.97 -7.26
N ASN A 51 -1.81 -10.71 -7.13
CA ASN A 51 -2.33 -9.88 -8.22
C ASN A 51 -1.40 -8.72 -8.53
N TYR A 52 -1.17 -8.48 -9.82
CA TYR A 52 -0.43 -7.33 -10.28
C TYR A 52 -1.39 -6.16 -10.52
N SER A 53 -1.10 -5.03 -9.89
CA SER A 53 -1.80 -3.79 -10.15
C SER A 53 -1.26 -3.14 -11.43
N ALA A 54 -2.15 -2.71 -12.32
CA ALA A 54 -1.77 -1.97 -13.52
C ALA A 54 -1.09 -0.63 -13.20
N LEU A 55 -1.34 -0.07 -12.02
CA LEU A 55 -0.69 1.16 -11.55
C LEU A 55 0.72 0.85 -11.07
N GLN A 56 1.71 1.48 -11.70
CA GLN A 56 3.13 1.36 -11.37
C GLN A 56 3.51 2.22 -10.16
N VAL A 57 3.08 1.79 -8.97
CA VAL A 57 3.22 2.57 -7.73
C VAL A 57 4.68 2.81 -7.36
N GLY A 58 5.53 1.81 -7.49
CA GLY A 58 6.97 1.95 -7.20
C GLY A 58 7.64 2.99 -8.09
N THR A 59 7.37 2.92 -9.38
CA THR A 59 7.89 3.89 -10.35
C THR A 59 7.41 5.31 -10.06
N HIS A 60 6.10 5.50 -9.87
CA HIS A 60 5.52 6.82 -9.60
C HIS A 60 6.00 7.42 -8.28
N ALA A 61 5.94 6.66 -7.21
CA ALA A 61 6.35 7.13 -5.88
C ALA A 61 7.84 7.49 -5.84
N THR A 62 8.68 6.67 -6.48
CA THR A 62 10.12 6.92 -6.56
C THR A 62 10.44 8.14 -7.40
N SER A 63 9.72 8.35 -8.50
CA SER A 63 9.88 9.54 -9.34
C SER A 63 9.53 10.82 -8.59
N GLN A 64 8.47 10.81 -7.80
CA GLN A 64 8.10 11.95 -6.95
C GLN A 64 9.16 12.21 -5.86
N SER A 65 9.64 11.16 -5.20
CA SER A 65 10.71 11.28 -4.20
C SER A 65 12.00 11.81 -4.82
N LEU A 66 12.34 11.37 -6.04
CA LEU A 66 13.49 11.86 -6.78
C LEU A 66 13.34 13.36 -7.11
N ALA A 67 12.18 13.76 -7.63
CA ALA A 67 11.90 15.16 -7.96
C ALA A 67 12.02 16.07 -6.72
N ALA A 68 11.42 15.66 -5.59
CA ALA A 68 11.55 16.39 -4.33
C ALA A 68 13.01 16.51 -3.87
N SER A 69 13.78 15.42 -3.99
CA SER A 69 15.21 15.42 -3.63
C SER A 69 16.05 16.34 -4.52
N VAL A 70 15.75 16.38 -5.83
CA VAL A 70 16.41 17.31 -6.76
C VAL A 70 16.11 18.76 -6.41
N ILE A 71 14.85 19.09 -6.13
CA ILE A 71 14.44 20.46 -5.74
C ILE A 71 15.13 20.88 -4.44
N ALA A 72 15.15 20.01 -3.43
CA ALA A 72 15.86 20.29 -2.17
C ALA A 72 17.36 20.46 -2.37
N ALA A 73 17.98 19.67 -3.25
CA ALA A 73 19.40 19.78 -3.57
C ALA A 73 19.72 21.08 -4.34
N LEU A 74 18.81 21.54 -5.22
CA LEU A 74 18.95 22.83 -5.92
C LEU A 74 18.90 24.00 -4.93
N ASP A 75 17.90 24.03 -4.05
CA ASP A 75 17.78 25.05 -2.99
C ASP A 75 19.02 25.05 -2.07
N SER A 76 19.48 23.87 -1.66
CA SER A 76 20.71 23.75 -0.87
C SER A 76 21.94 24.27 -1.60
N ARG A 77 22.06 23.97 -2.89
CA ARG A 77 23.18 24.46 -3.72
C ARG A 77 23.17 25.97 -3.86
N GLU A 78 22.01 26.59 -4.03
CA GLU A 78 21.91 28.05 -4.08
C GLU A 78 22.41 28.71 -2.80
N ARG A 79 22.18 28.11 -1.66
CA ARG A 79 22.60 28.64 -0.34
C ARG A 79 24.04 28.32 0.01
N THR A 80 24.57 27.18 -0.42
CA THR A 80 25.85 26.66 0.04
C THR A 80 26.95 26.64 -1.04
N GLY A 81 26.58 26.77 -2.32
CA GLY A 81 27.46 26.57 -3.45
C GLY A 81 27.84 25.11 -3.74
N ASN A 82 27.40 24.17 -2.89
CA ASN A 82 27.76 22.76 -2.99
C ASN A 82 26.62 21.95 -3.61
N GLY A 83 27.01 20.97 -4.43
CA GLY A 83 26.09 19.97 -4.95
C GLY A 83 25.71 18.91 -3.90
N ALA A 84 24.94 17.93 -4.33
CA ALA A 84 24.50 16.84 -3.46
C ALA A 84 24.57 15.51 -4.21
N GLN A 85 24.79 14.44 -3.46
CA GLN A 85 24.63 13.06 -3.94
C GLN A 85 23.57 12.38 -3.11
N PHE A 86 22.58 11.75 -3.77
CA PHE A 86 21.53 11.02 -3.10
C PHE A 86 21.10 9.80 -3.91
N GLU A 87 20.55 8.84 -3.21
CA GLU A 87 20.02 7.59 -3.76
C GLU A 87 18.60 7.38 -3.28
N THR A 88 17.73 6.91 -4.17
CA THR A 88 16.44 6.34 -3.83
C THR A 88 16.23 5.03 -4.57
N SER A 89 15.22 4.25 -4.19
CA SER A 89 14.88 3.01 -4.85
C SER A 89 13.37 2.82 -4.95
N MET A 90 12.96 2.02 -5.93
CA MET A 90 11.55 1.70 -6.11
C MET A 90 10.97 0.97 -4.88
N LEU A 91 11.75 0.13 -4.23
CA LEU A 91 11.32 -0.51 -2.98
C LEU A 91 11.07 0.53 -1.88
N ARG A 92 11.96 1.53 -1.70
CA ARG A 92 11.73 2.62 -0.75
C ARG A 92 10.50 3.45 -1.10
N GLY A 93 10.27 3.72 -2.39
CA GLY A 93 9.09 4.42 -2.86
C GLY A 93 7.79 3.66 -2.57
N MET A 94 7.81 2.34 -2.59
CA MET A 94 6.64 1.50 -2.25
C MET A 94 6.36 1.40 -0.75
N MET A 95 7.36 1.51 0.11
CA MET A 95 7.21 1.27 1.55
C MET A 95 6.04 2.03 2.20
N PRO A 96 5.82 3.33 1.95
CA PRO A 96 4.70 4.04 2.55
C PRO A 96 3.32 3.46 2.20
N TYR A 97 3.19 2.82 1.05
CA TYR A 97 1.94 2.22 0.58
C TYR A 97 1.75 0.78 1.10
N GLU A 98 2.81 0.15 1.60
CA GLU A 98 2.80 -1.22 2.12
C GLU A 98 2.98 -1.27 3.64
N MET A 99 2.92 -0.13 4.32
CA MET A 99 3.13 -0.05 5.78
C MET A 99 2.19 -0.96 6.58
N GLY A 100 0.94 -1.10 6.15
CA GLY A 100 -0.03 -1.99 6.79
C GLY A 100 0.43 -3.45 6.78
N ILE A 101 0.84 -3.95 5.61
CA ILE A 101 1.33 -5.33 5.45
C ILE A 101 2.62 -5.53 6.23
N MET A 102 3.57 -4.62 6.11
CA MET A 102 4.86 -4.70 6.81
C MET A 102 4.69 -4.64 8.33
N SER A 103 3.79 -3.81 8.84
CA SER A 103 3.50 -3.72 10.27
C SER A 103 2.85 -5.01 10.78
N MET A 104 1.91 -5.58 10.05
CA MET A 104 1.27 -6.85 10.38
C MET A 104 2.29 -7.99 10.46
N GLU A 105 3.15 -8.12 9.46
CA GLU A 105 4.21 -9.14 9.47
C GLU A 105 5.17 -8.97 10.67
N GLN A 106 5.58 -7.73 10.97
CA GLN A 106 6.45 -7.45 12.11
C GLN A 106 5.77 -7.76 13.46
N LEU A 107 4.48 -7.48 13.60
CA LEU A 107 3.72 -7.79 14.82
C LEU A 107 3.55 -9.30 14.99
N GLN A 108 3.36 -10.03 13.90
CA GLN A 108 3.29 -11.49 13.91
C GLN A 108 4.65 -12.12 14.24
N ASP A 109 5.74 -11.61 13.66
CA ASP A 109 7.11 -12.10 13.96
C ASP A 109 7.50 -11.87 15.41
N ARG A 110 7.00 -10.80 16.03
CA ARG A 110 7.21 -10.49 17.45
C ARG A 110 6.24 -11.23 18.39
N GLY A 111 5.33 -12.04 17.88
CA GLY A 111 4.32 -12.76 18.65
C GLY A 111 3.24 -11.88 19.28
N VAL A 112 3.13 -10.63 18.85
CA VAL A 112 2.06 -9.71 19.31
C VAL A 112 0.72 -10.06 18.67
N LEU A 113 0.76 -10.52 17.41
CA LEU A 113 -0.40 -11.03 16.69
C LEU A 113 -0.17 -12.49 16.33
N GLU A 114 -1.21 -13.30 16.48
CA GLU A 114 -1.16 -14.69 16.02
C GLU A 114 -1.11 -14.76 14.49
N ARG A 115 -0.21 -15.59 13.96
CA ARG A 115 -0.27 -15.95 12.54
C ARG A 115 -1.53 -16.82 12.33
N PRO A 116 -2.35 -16.52 11.31
CA PRO A 116 -3.48 -17.37 10.98
C PRO A 116 -2.99 -18.81 10.75
N LYS A 117 -3.57 -19.78 11.45
CA LYS A 117 -3.21 -21.22 11.35
C LYS A 117 -3.56 -21.83 10.00
N VAL A 118 -4.41 -21.19 9.23
CA VAL A 118 -4.79 -21.58 7.87
C VAL A 118 -4.41 -20.42 6.98
N ALA A 119 -3.81 -20.70 5.83
CA ALA A 119 -3.68 -19.68 4.78
C ALA A 119 -5.06 -19.04 4.61
N ARG A 120 -5.16 -17.77 5.00
CA ARG A 120 -6.44 -17.07 4.88
C ARG A 120 -6.88 -17.22 3.45
N ASP A 121 -8.09 -17.70 3.26
CA ASP A 121 -8.81 -17.46 2.03
C ASP A 121 -9.05 -15.94 1.96
N ARG A 122 -8.00 -15.21 1.55
CA ARG A 122 -8.01 -13.75 1.45
C ARG A 122 -9.04 -13.29 0.41
N SER A 123 -9.53 -14.20 -0.43
CA SER A 123 -10.62 -13.93 -1.35
C SER A 123 -11.90 -13.50 -0.61
N ARG A 124 -12.02 -13.87 0.67
CA ARG A 124 -13.14 -13.49 1.54
C ARG A 124 -12.83 -12.32 2.49
N SER A 125 -11.58 -11.82 2.51
CA SER A 125 -11.20 -10.75 3.43
C SER A 125 -11.34 -9.33 2.83
N MET A 126 -11.71 -9.24 1.57
CA MET A 126 -11.99 -8.00 0.86
C MET A 126 -13.35 -8.09 0.20
N PRO A 127 -13.99 -7.01 0.04
CA PRO A 127 -14.06 -5.84 0.86
C PRO A 127 -15.20 -5.95 1.86
N THR A 128 -15.03 -5.30 2.98
CA THR A 128 -16.11 -5.21 3.97
C THR A 128 -17.18 -4.24 3.49
N LEU A 129 -18.44 -4.46 3.88
CA LEU A 129 -19.58 -3.59 3.53
C LEU A 129 -19.32 -2.13 3.89
N ASN A 130 -18.45 -1.86 4.84
CA ASN A 130 -18.15 -0.53 5.34
C ASN A 130 -17.17 0.27 4.45
N TYR A 131 -16.44 -0.38 3.54
CA TYR A 131 -15.54 0.35 2.63
C TYR A 131 -15.46 -0.33 1.25
N HIS A 132 -16.52 -0.17 0.46
CA HIS A 132 -16.66 -0.88 -0.81
C HIS A 132 -17.49 -0.07 -1.81
N PRO A 133 -17.16 -0.10 -3.12
CA PRO A 133 -18.07 0.41 -4.13
C PRO A 133 -19.29 -0.53 -4.26
N VAL A 134 -20.48 0.03 -4.23
CA VAL A 134 -21.73 -0.68 -4.40
C VAL A 134 -22.55 -0.06 -5.53
N ARG A 135 -23.29 -0.90 -6.26
CA ARG A 135 -24.16 -0.43 -7.30
C ARG A 135 -25.57 -0.22 -6.75
N THR A 136 -26.10 0.97 -6.99
CA THR A 136 -27.47 1.31 -6.61
C THR A 136 -28.50 0.72 -7.58
N LYS A 137 -29.77 0.66 -7.15
CA LYS A 137 -30.87 0.11 -7.96
C LYS A 137 -31.07 0.84 -9.30
N ASP A 138 -30.81 2.14 -9.33
CA ASP A 138 -30.88 2.99 -10.51
C ASP A 138 -29.63 2.91 -11.42
N GLY A 139 -28.67 2.06 -11.04
CA GLY A 139 -27.47 1.77 -11.85
C GLY A 139 -26.26 2.64 -11.57
N HIS A 140 -26.35 3.62 -10.68
CA HIS A 140 -25.21 4.43 -10.25
C HIS A 140 -24.28 3.67 -9.31
N TRP A 141 -23.08 4.19 -9.11
CA TRP A 141 -22.11 3.64 -8.18
C TRP A 141 -21.91 4.59 -6.99
N LEU A 142 -21.92 4.02 -5.81
CA LEU A 142 -21.56 4.70 -4.55
C LEU A 142 -20.34 4.04 -3.95
N GLN A 143 -19.40 4.84 -3.45
CA GLN A 143 -18.31 4.36 -2.60
C GLN A 143 -18.74 4.50 -1.15
N LEU A 144 -18.85 3.39 -0.44
CA LEU A 144 -19.06 3.39 1.01
C LEU A 144 -17.75 3.76 1.71
N GLY A 145 -17.83 4.55 2.76
CA GLY A 145 -16.70 5.04 3.54
C GLY A 145 -16.95 4.97 5.05
N ASN A 146 -17.61 3.92 5.52
CA ASN A 146 -18.10 3.75 6.90
C ASN A 146 -17.04 3.04 7.78
N LEU A 147 -15.79 3.53 7.75
CA LEU A 147 -14.68 2.89 8.50
C LEU A 147 -14.76 3.11 10.02
N LEU A 148 -15.36 4.21 10.47
CA LEU A 148 -15.52 4.48 11.89
C LEU A 148 -16.81 3.84 12.41
N PRO A 149 -16.81 3.25 13.62
CA PRO A 149 -17.97 2.55 14.16
C PRO A 149 -19.27 3.36 14.08
N HIS A 150 -19.25 4.61 14.52
CA HIS A 150 -20.43 5.49 14.50
C HIS A 150 -20.94 5.78 13.08
N LEU A 151 -20.08 5.78 12.06
CA LEU A 151 -20.50 5.97 10.66
C LEU A 151 -21.17 4.70 10.13
N LEU A 152 -20.63 3.53 10.50
CA LEU A 152 -21.23 2.26 10.15
C LEU A 152 -22.60 2.09 10.83
N ASP A 153 -22.69 2.38 12.12
CA ASP A 153 -23.95 2.31 12.88
C ASP A 153 -25.02 3.23 12.27
N ASN A 154 -24.67 4.48 11.97
CA ASN A 154 -25.57 5.42 11.30
C ASN A 154 -26.02 4.92 9.92
N PHE A 155 -25.11 4.34 9.16
CA PHE A 155 -25.43 3.76 7.86
C PHE A 155 -26.39 2.58 7.99
N LEU A 156 -26.13 1.64 8.91
CA LEU A 156 -26.97 0.46 9.16
C LEU A 156 -28.38 0.87 9.59
N ASN A 157 -28.48 1.80 10.57
CA ASN A 157 -29.75 2.32 11.07
C ASN A 157 -30.57 3.02 9.98
N THR A 158 -29.91 3.89 9.19
CA THR A 158 -30.60 4.69 8.16
C THR A 158 -31.04 3.84 6.97
N SER A 159 -30.26 2.80 6.64
CA SER A 159 -30.53 1.94 5.49
C SER A 159 -31.45 0.75 5.79
N GLY A 160 -31.77 0.48 7.06
CA GLY A 160 -32.55 -0.69 7.49
C GLY A 160 -31.78 -2.01 7.43
N PHE A 161 -30.46 -1.97 7.29
CA PHE A 161 -29.64 -3.19 7.27
C PHE A 161 -29.46 -3.83 8.65
N GLU A 162 -29.76 -3.13 9.74
CA GLU A 162 -29.74 -3.71 11.08
C GLU A 162 -30.62 -4.96 11.20
N GLU A 163 -31.83 -4.90 10.68
CA GLU A 163 -32.77 -6.03 10.69
C GLU A 163 -32.25 -7.21 9.85
N ILE A 164 -31.52 -6.94 8.79
CA ILE A 164 -30.92 -7.97 7.94
C ILE A 164 -29.73 -8.63 8.65
N LEU A 165 -28.86 -7.83 9.26
CA LEU A 165 -27.69 -8.34 9.98
C LEU A 165 -28.05 -9.09 11.27
N ALA A 166 -29.22 -8.84 11.86
CA ALA A 166 -29.75 -9.57 13.01
C ALA A 166 -30.21 -11.00 12.65
N GLN A 167 -30.28 -11.35 11.37
CA GLN A 167 -30.68 -12.69 10.94
C GLN A 167 -29.56 -13.71 11.22
N GLU A 168 -29.95 -14.89 11.67
CA GLU A 168 -29.04 -15.98 12.09
C GLU A 168 -27.99 -16.38 11.03
N GLN A 169 -28.32 -16.23 9.75
CA GLN A 169 -27.44 -16.54 8.62
C GLN A 169 -26.20 -15.65 8.51
N PHE A 170 -26.17 -14.47 9.14
CA PHE A 170 -25.04 -13.55 9.09
C PHE A 170 -24.09 -13.67 10.30
N GLY A 171 -24.42 -14.54 11.27
CA GLY A 171 -23.58 -14.80 12.43
C GLY A 171 -23.49 -13.64 13.42
N SER A 172 -22.62 -13.76 14.39
CA SER A 172 -22.38 -12.74 15.43
C SER A 172 -22.00 -11.37 14.86
N PRO A 173 -22.30 -10.30 15.61
CA PRO A 173 -22.14 -8.93 15.12
C PRO A 173 -20.73 -8.62 14.68
N VAL A 174 -20.65 -7.67 13.75
CA VAL A 174 -19.44 -7.10 13.15
C VAL A 174 -18.29 -7.03 14.17
N PRO A 175 -17.10 -7.59 13.85
CA PRO A 175 -15.95 -7.48 14.73
C PRO A 175 -15.65 -6.01 15.00
N THR A 176 -15.73 -5.60 16.23
CA THR A 176 -15.17 -4.33 16.70
C THR A 176 -13.65 -4.42 16.57
N TRP A 177 -13.09 -3.57 15.74
CA TRP A 177 -11.65 -3.40 15.55
C TRP A 177 -11.02 -2.74 16.76
#